data_9d5de337184e58ddde5f1884576b88d0
#
_entry.id   9d5de337184e58ddde5f1884576b88d0
#
_cell.length_a   1.000
_cell.length_b   1.000
_cell.length_c   1.000
_cell.angle_alpha   90.00
_cell.angle_beta   90.00
_cell.angle_gamma   90.00
#
_symmetry.space_group_name_H-M   'P 1'
#
loop_
_entity.id
_entity.type
_entity.pdbx_description
1 polymer ?
#
loop_
_entity_poly.entity_id
_entity_poly.type
_entity_poly.pdbx_seq_one_letter_code
_entity_poly.pdbx_strand_id
1 'polypeptide(L)'
;MDTSIFRYVLEVEKYRNITQAAKRLFISQPALTKQLNKLEKELGFSPFDRTHSPISVTPQGEIFLDFARRYVQLESEMMDSLRQFNQIPAEPVLIATRIVVAPTLLFRQHLS
;
A
#
# COMPACT_ATOMS: atom_id res chain seq x y z
N MET A 1 8.85 10.53 -3.30
CA MET A 1 7.60 9.80 -3.63
C MET A 1 6.75 9.72 -2.36
N ASP A 2 5.51 10.20 -2.45
CA ASP A 2 4.59 10.12 -1.33
C ASP A 2 4.05 8.69 -1.22
N THR A 3 3.98 8.15 -0.03
CA THR A 3 3.55 6.76 0.15
C THR A 3 2.09 6.51 -0.22
N SER A 4 1.26 7.54 -0.25
CA SER A 4 -0.13 7.38 -0.69
C SER A 4 -0.23 6.92 -2.15
N ILE A 5 0.83 7.12 -2.94
CA ILE A 5 0.84 6.71 -4.34
C ILE A 5 0.66 5.20 -4.48
N PHE A 6 1.09 4.40 -3.50
CA PHE A 6 0.93 2.96 -3.58
C PHE A 6 -0.55 2.57 -3.56
N ARG A 7 -1.36 3.25 -2.74
CA ARG A 7 -2.81 2.99 -2.75
C ARG A 7 -3.45 3.48 -4.03
N TYR A 8 -2.98 4.59 -4.57
CA TYR A 8 -3.51 5.16 -5.81
C TYR A 8 -3.32 4.17 -6.96
N VAL A 9 -2.10 3.64 -7.13
CA VAL A 9 -1.84 2.72 -8.24
C VAL A 9 -2.61 1.41 -8.09
N LEU A 10 -2.82 0.95 -6.86
CA LEU A 10 -3.59 -0.27 -6.64
C LEU A 10 -5.06 -0.08 -7.01
N GLU A 11 -5.63 1.10 -6.75
CA GLU A 11 -7.00 1.38 -7.16
C GLU A 11 -7.11 1.49 -8.68
N VAL A 12 -6.11 2.10 -9.33
CA VAL A 12 -6.11 2.17 -10.79
C VAL A 12 -6.02 0.76 -11.38
N GLU A 13 -5.19 -0.10 -10.81
CA GLU A 13 -5.09 -1.48 -11.26
C GLU A 13 -6.42 -2.21 -11.10
N LYS A 14 -7.08 -2.01 -9.98
CA LYS A 14 -8.32 -2.70 -9.67
C LYS A 14 -9.45 -2.33 -10.62
N TYR A 15 -9.61 -1.05 -10.89
CA TYR A 15 -10.74 -0.58 -11.69
C TYR A 15 -10.40 -0.38 -13.15
N ARG A 16 -9.12 -0.29 -13.49
CA ARG A 16 -8.66 -0.07 -14.87
C ARG A 16 -9.32 1.14 -15.51
N ASN A 17 -9.65 2.14 -14.68
CA ASN A 17 -10.38 3.32 -15.09
C ASN A 17 -10.04 4.44 -14.11
N ILE A 18 -9.50 5.55 -14.64
CA ILE A 18 -9.04 6.67 -13.79
C ILE A 18 -10.20 7.29 -13.03
N THR A 19 -11.34 7.48 -13.71
CA THR A 19 -12.50 8.11 -13.08
C THR A 19 -13.02 7.29 -11.91
N GLN A 20 -13.13 5.98 -12.09
CA GLN A 20 -13.62 5.09 -11.03
C GLN A 20 -12.62 5.03 -9.88
N ALA A 21 -11.33 4.92 -10.20
CA ALA A 21 -10.30 4.88 -9.17
C ALA A 21 -10.32 6.17 -8.33
N ALA A 22 -10.44 7.33 -8.99
CA ALA A 22 -10.49 8.60 -8.28
C ALA A 22 -11.68 8.67 -7.34
N LYS A 23 -12.84 8.18 -7.78
CA LYS A 23 -14.03 8.14 -6.92
C LYS A 23 -13.79 7.30 -5.67
N ARG A 24 -13.17 6.15 -5.83
CA ARG A 24 -12.88 5.27 -4.71
C ARG A 24 -11.86 5.87 -3.74
N LEU A 25 -10.97 6.69 -4.28
CA LEU A 25 -9.95 7.33 -3.46
C LEU A 25 -10.44 8.66 -2.86
N PHE A 26 -11.65 9.08 -3.20
CA PHE A 26 -12.23 10.35 -2.73
C PHE A 26 -11.39 11.54 -3.14
N ILE A 27 -10.85 11.50 -4.36
CA ILE A 27 -10.11 12.62 -4.94
C ILE A 27 -10.67 12.91 -6.34
N SER A 28 -10.33 14.08 -6.88
CA SER A 28 -10.76 14.42 -8.22
C SER A 28 -9.94 13.66 -9.26
N GLN A 29 -10.52 13.46 -10.45
CA GLN A 29 -9.79 12.81 -11.53
C GLN A 29 -8.52 13.58 -11.90
N PRO A 30 -8.54 14.91 -12.04
CA PRO A 30 -7.30 15.64 -12.32
C PRO A 30 -6.24 15.47 -11.24
N ALA A 31 -6.65 15.36 -9.98
CA ALA A 31 -5.70 15.13 -8.89
C ALA A 31 -5.03 13.77 -9.03
N LEU A 32 -5.80 12.74 -9.35
CA LEU A 32 -5.22 11.41 -9.55
C LEU A 32 -4.29 11.40 -10.75
N THR A 33 -4.71 11.99 -11.86
CA THR A 33 -3.89 12.09 -13.06
C THR A 33 -2.57 12.78 -12.77
N LYS A 34 -2.61 13.87 -12.00
CA LYS A 34 -1.41 14.60 -11.62
C LYS A 34 -0.45 13.72 -10.80
N GLN A 35 -0.99 12.95 -9.86
CA GLN A 35 -0.17 12.07 -9.05
C GLN A 35 0.46 10.95 -9.88
N LEU A 36 -0.29 10.39 -10.81
CA LEU A 36 0.25 9.36 -11.69
C LEU A 36 1.34 9.90 -12.60
N ASN A 37 1.14 11.10 -13.16
CA ASN A 37 2.14 11.72 -14.01
C ASN A 37 3.42 12.01 -13.24
N LYS A 38 3.29 12.47 -12.00
CA LYS A 38 4.44 12.72 -11.14
C LYS A 38 5.20 11.43 -10.86
N LEU A 39 4.48 10.36 -10.57
CA LEU A 39 5.09 9.06 -10.33
C LEU A 39 5.87 8.58 -11.55
N GLU A 40 5.27 8.68 -12.74
CA GLU A 40 5.91 8.26 -13.98
C GLU A 40 7.18 9.04 -14.23
N LYS A 41 7.17 10.31 -13.91
CA LYS A 41 8.35 11.14 -14.06
C LYS A 41 9.47 10.70 -13.11
N GLU A 42 9.11 10.36 -11.88
CA GLU A 42 10.08 9.91 -10.89
C GLU A 42 10.63 8.53 -11.22
N LEU A 43 9.79 7.64 -11.74
CA LEU A 43 10.21 6.28 -12.08
C LEU A 43 10.95 6.19 -13.41
N GLY A 44 10.67 7.09 -14.32
CA GLY A 44 11.23 7.03 -15.67
C GLY A 44 10.48 6.07 -16.60
N PHE A 45 9.33 5.55 -16.16
CA PHE A 45 8.49 4.69 -16.99
C PHE A 45 7.07 4.78 -16.49
N SER A 46 6.10 4.30 -17.30
CA SER A 46 4.70 4.28 -16.90
C SER A 46 4.31 2.89 -16.41
N PRO A 47 3.73 2.78 -15.20
CA PRO A 47 3.19 1.50 -14.74
C PRO A 47 1.96 1.07 -15.51
N PHE A 48 1.28 1.99 -16.18
CA PHE A 48 0.04 1.72 -16.89
C PHE A 48 0.10 2.20 -18.32
N ASP A 49 -0.53 1.46 -19.20
CA ASP A 49 -0.80 1.89 -20.56
C ASP A 49 -2.23 2.43 -20.59
N ARG A 50 -2.33 3.75 -20.75
CA ARG A 50 -3.61 4.48 -20.74
C ARG A 50 -4.08 4.83 -22.15
N THR A 51 -3.45 4.27 -23.18
CA THR A 51 -3.77 4.63 -24.56
C THR A 51 -5.08 4.02 -25.02
N HIS A 52 -5.61 3.04 -24.29
CA HIS A 52 -6.92 2.49 -24.60
C HIS A 52 -7.63 2.12 -23.31
N SER A 53 -8.91 1.84 -23.42
CA SER A 53 -9.76 1.47 -22.29
C SER A 53 -10.20 0.02 -22.47
N PRO A 54 -10.12 -0.80 -21.44
CA PRO A 54 -9.63 -0.49 -20.10
C PRO A 54 -8.12 -0.31 -20.06
N ILE A 55 -7.64 0.37 -19.03
CA ILE A 55 -6.22 0.57 -18.80
C ILE A 55 -5.55 -0.78 -18.57
N SER A 56 -4.37 -0.96 -19.15
CA SER A 56 -3.59 -2.18 -18.92
C SER A 56 -2.32 -1.86 -18.14
N VAL A 57 -1.71 -2.89 -17.57
CA VAL A 57 -0.50 -2.74 -16.78
C VAL A 57 0.71 -3.09 -17.65
N THR A 58 1.73 -2.24 -17.63
CA THR A 58 2.97 -2.52 -18.39
C THR A 58 3.78 -3.58 -17.65
N PRO A 59 4.76 -4.22 -18.34
CA PRO A 59 5.62 -5.19 -17.65
C PRO A 59 6.35 -4.61 -16.44
N GLN A 60 6.86 -3.38 -16.55
CA GLN A 60 7.49 -2.70 -15.42
C GLN A 60 6.46 -2.38 -14.35
N GLY A 61 5.23 -2.08 -14.77
CA GLY A 61 4.14 -1.82 -13.85
C GLY A 61 3.80 -3.02 -12.97
N GLU A 62 3.89 -4.24 -13.53
CA GLU A 62 3.65 -5.44 -12.74
C GLU A 62 4.63 -5.55 -11.58
N ILE A 63 5.89 -5.23 -11.84
CA ILE A 63 6.91 -5.23 -10.79
C ILE A 63 6.59 -4.18 -9.74
N PHE A 64 6.28 -2.97 -10.18
CA PHE A 64 5.97 -1.87 -9.28
C PHE A 64 4.74 -2.18 -8.42
N LEU A 65 3.69 -2.72 -9.03
CA LEU A 65 2.46 -3.03 -8.32
C LEU A 65 2.66 -4.14 -7.29
N ASP A 66 3.53 -5.10 -7.59
CA ASP A 66 3.84 -6.15 -6.64
C ASP A 66 4.46 -5.55 -5.37
N PHE A 67 5.40 -4.62 -5.51
CA PHE A 67 5.96 -3.94 -4.36
C PHE A 67 4.93 -3.06 -3.66
N ALA A 68 4.05 -2.42 -4.42
CA ALA A 68 3.00 -1.59 -3.85
C ALA A 68 2.08 -2.41 -2.93
N ARG A 69 1.69 -3.60 -3.38
CA ARG A 69 0.86 -4.49 -2.56
C ARG A 69 1.57 -4.87 -1.26
N ARG A 70 2.85 -5.20 -1.37
CA ARG A 70 3.64 -5.56 -0.19
C ARG A 70 3.80 -4.40 0.77
N TYR A 71 3.99 -3.20 0.22
CA TYR A 71 4.11 -2.00 1.06
C TYR A 71 2.82 -1.76 1.84
N VAL A 72 1.67 -1.79 1.15
CA VAL A 72 0.38 -1.54 1.80
C VAL A 72 0.10 -2.61 2.85
N GLN A 73 0.43 -3.87 2.56
CA GLN A 73 0.25 -4.94 3.52
C GLN A 73 1.13 -4.74 4.76
N LEU A 74 2.39 -4.39 4.54
CA LEU A 74 3.32 -4.16 5.65
C LEU A 74 2.88 -2.99 6.52
N GLU A 75 2.41 -1.91 5.90
CA GLU A 75 1.89 -0.76 6.63
C GLU A 75 0.69 -1.16 7.49
N SER A 76 -0.21 -1.95 6.93
CA SER A 76 -1.38 -2.44 7.65
C SER A 76 -0.97 -3.30 8.85
N GLU A 77 0.00 -4.18 8.67
CA GLU A 77 0.50 -5.02 9.76
C GLU A 77 1.13 -4.19 10.86
N MET A 78 1.88 -3.16 10.46
CA MET A 78 2.48 -2.26 11.44
C MET A 78 1.41 -1.55 12.26
N MET A 79 0.40 -1.00 11.59
CA MET A 79 -0.66 -0.30 12.29
C MET A 79 -1.46 -1.22 13.22
N ASP A 80 -1.69 -2.45 12.78
CA ASP A 80 -2.39 -3.43 13.62
C ASP A 80 -1.56 -3.78 14.86
N SER A 81 -0.26 -3.96 14.68
CA SER A 81 0.62 -4.26 15.80
C SER A 81 0.65 -3.11 16.81
N LEU A 82 0.70 -1.87 16.30
CA LEU A 82 0.70 -0.71 17.18
C LEU A 82 -0.63 -0.58 17.92
N ARG A 83 -1.74 -0.84 17.25
CA ARG A 83 -3.05 -0.80 17.90
C ARG A 83 -3.17 -1.85 19.00
N GLN A 84 -2.67 -3.06 18.75
CA GLN A 84 -2.66 -4.11 19.75
C GLN A 84 -1.86 -3.71 20.97
N PHE A 85 -0.72 -3.10 20.77
CA PHE A 85 0.11 -2.64 21.86
C PHE A 85 -0.64 -1.62 22.72
N ASN A 86 -1.34 -0.70 22.09
CA ASN A 86 -2.11 0.33 22.80
C ASN A 86 -3.32 -0.25 23.54
N GLN A 87 -3.81 -1.41 23.09
CA GLN A 87 -4.97 -2.06 23.70
C GLN A 87 -4.61 -3.04 24.80
N ILE A 88 -3.33 -3.32 24.99
CA ILE A 88 -2.91 -4.23 26.02
C ILE A 88 -3.18 -3.61 27.39
N PRO A 89 -3.81 -4.38 28.32
CA PRO A 89 -4.08 -3.85 29.65
C PRO A 89 -2.80 -3.46 30.35
N ALA A 90 -2.94 -2.60 31.33
CA ALA A 90 -1.80 -2.03 32.01
C ALA A 90 -1.19 -2.95 33.05
N GLU A 91 -1.08 -4.23 32.78
CA GLU A 91 -0.40 -5.17 33.66
C GLU A 91 0.95 -5.49 33.03
N PRO A 92 2.03 -4.96 33.59
CA PRO A 92 3.33 -5.03 32.93
C PRO A 92 3.82 -6.46 32.69
N VAL A 93 3.55 -7.34 33.63
CA VAL A 93 4.01 -8.74 33.48
C VAL A 93 3.35 -9.41 32.29
N LEU A 94 2.07 -9.23 32.16
CA LEU A 94 1.33 -9.81 31.08
C LEU A 94 1.76 -9.22 29.73
N ILE A 95 1.97 -7.94 29.68
CA ILE A 95 2.42 -7.29 28.48
C ILE A 95 3.79 -7.80 28.06
N ALA A 96 4.70 -7.93 29.00
CA ALA A 96 6.04 -8.43 28.69
C ALA A 96 5.98 -9.85 28.17
N THR A 97 5.15 -10.68 28.71
CA THR A 97 5.00 -12.05 28.27
C THR A 97 4.50 -12.10 26.83
N ARG A 98 3.52 -11.31 26.51
CA ARG A 98 3.01 -11.28 25.16
C ARG A 98 4.02 -10.78 24.16
N ILE A 99 4.74 -9.75 24.49
CA ILE A 99 5.73 -9.19 23.60
C ILE A 99 6.85 -10.18 23.36
N VAL A 100 7.24 -10.94 24.34
CA VAL A 100 8.30 -11.90 24.19
C VAL A 100 7.87 -13.10 23.35
N VAL A 101 6.65 -13.52 23.52
CA VAL A 101 6.17 -14.71 22.82
C VAL A 101 5.77 -14.42 21.39
N ALA A 102 5.11 -13.31 21.15
CA ALA A 102 4.59 -13.03 19.83
C ALA A 102 5.65 -12.84 18.76
N PRO A 103 6.72 -12.13 19.00
CA PRO A 103 7.64 -11.86 17.90
C PRO A 103 8.33 -13.06 17.37
N THR A 104 8.47 -14.08 18.10
CA THR A 104 9.10 -15.22 17.57
C THR A 104 8.33 -15.78 16.50
N LEU A 105 7.27 -15.27 16.37
CA LEU A 105 6.50 -15.66 15.38
C LEU A 105 6.47 -14.69 14.41
N LEU A 106 6.76 -13.60 14.78
CA LEU A 106 6.64 -12.62 13.88
C LEU A 106 7.78 -12.28 13.37
N PHE A 107 8.37 -12.31 13.85
CA PHE A 107 9.35 -11.87 13.44
C PHE A 107 9.76 -12.74 12.87
N ARG A 108 9.29 -13.35 13.12
CA ARG A 108 9.25 -14.13 12.75
C ARG A 108 8.88 -14.52 11.96
N GLN A 109 8.91 -14.48 12.06
CA GLN A 109 8.33 -14.61 11.64
C GLN A 109 8.34 -13.97 11.06
N HIS A 110 9.00 -13.44 11.52
CA HIS A 110 8.85 -12.70 11.47
C HIS A 110 9.34 -12.05 11.57
N LEU A 111 10.02 -11.86 11.84
CA LEU A 111 10.26 -11.43 12.17
C LEU A 111 10.44 -11.54 12.05
N SER A 112 10.67 -11.75 12.04
CA SER A 112 10.43 -11.87 12.01
C SER A 112 10.40 -11.77 11.71
#